data_ea146a610080fbe37f893392522bd04b
#
_entry.id   ea146a610080fbe37f893392522bd04b
#
_cell.length_a   1.000
_cell.length_b   1.000
_cell.length_c   1.000
_cell.angle_alpha   90.00
_cell.angle_beta   90.00
_cell.angle_gamma   90.00
#
_symmetry.space_group_name_H-M   'P 1'
#
loop_
_entity.id
_entity.type
_entity.pdbx_description
1 polymer ?
#
loop_
_entity_poly.entity_id
_entity_poly.type
_entity_poly.pdbx_seq_one_letter_code
_entity_poly.pdbx_strand_id
1 'polypeptide(L)'
;MEQFNLPVSMLRQHCFCPRIPFFQLMRGIQPVGPMWLQQGLNHHVREEMLAKRRKLSRFGISPQSFRFFEDIKLYNDSLGLHGICDGAIFTENEVIPLEFKLSEVSPPMGARLQLAAYAMLLEYQEKIKISRGFVLYGQKGHTLEVIVDIKLRAEVLTVANLIRKACK
;
A
#
# COMPACT_ATOMS: atom_id res chain seq x y z
N MET A 1 12.52 -9.86 22.61
CA MET A 1 12.21 -10.71 21.43
C MET A 1 12.20 -9.81 20.22
N GLU A 2 13.11 -10.02 19.31
CA GLU A 2 13.12 -9.27 18.04
C GLU A 2 11.80 -9.49 17.32
N GLN A 3 11.10 -8.41 17.06
CA GLN A 3 9.84 -8.46 16.34
C GLN A 3 10.16 -8.72 14.85
N PHE A 4 9.66 -9.84 14.33
CA PHE A 4 9.86 -10.18 12.91
C PHE A 4 9.28 -9.09 12.01
N ASN A 5 10.15 -8.47 11.19
CA ASN A 5 9.78 -7.43 10.24
C ASN A 5 8.99 -8.02 9.08
N LEU A 6 7.71 -7.65 8.98
CA LEU A 6 6.74 -8.20 8.05
C LEU A 6 6.62 -7.31 6.80
N PRO A 7 6.75 -7.87 5.59
CA PRO A 7 6.42 -7.13 4.37
C PRO A 7 4.94 -6.70 4.36
N VAL A 8 4.67 -5.44 4.09
CA VAL A 8 3.30 -4.88 4.03
C VAL A 8 2.41 -5.66 3.05
N SER A 9 2.97 -6.14 1.95
CA SER A 9 2.24 -6.97 0.97
C SER A 9 1.63 -8.24 1.57
N MET A 10 2.18 -8.75 2.69
CA MET A 10 1.65 -9.95 3.37
C MET A 10 0.29 -9.70 4.01
N LEU A 11 -0.03 -8.46 4.38
CA LEU A 11 -1.36 -8.10 4.87
C LEU A 11 -2.43 -8.39 3.81
N ARG A 12 -2.18 -7.98 2.57
CA ARG A 12 -3.08 -8.27 1.44
C ARG A 12 -3.16 -9.77 1.17
N GLN A 13 -2.03 -10.46 1.18
CA GLN A 13 -1.98 -11.91 0.95
C GLN A 13 -2.75 -12.68 2.01
N HIS A 14 -2.66 -12.26 3.28
CA HIS A 14 -3.43 -12.87 4.38
C HIS A 14 -4.94 -12.72 4.19
N CYS A 15 -5.40 -11.55 3.74
CA CYS A 15 -6.82 -11.32 3.47
C CYS A 15 -7.34 -12.19 2.31
N PHE A 16 -6.48 -12.53 1.35
CA PHE A 16 -6.82 -13.45 0.27
C PHE A 16 -6.86 -14.91 0.76
N CYS A 17 -5.81 -15.33 1.44
CA CYS A 17 -5.72 -16.64 2.09
C CYS A 17 -4.72 -16.59 3.25
N PRO A 18 -5.14 -16.84 4.50
CA PRO A 18 -4.27 -16.75 5.67
C PRO A 18 -3.04 -17.67 5.65
N ARG A 19 -3.03 -18.70 4.81
CA ARG A 19 -1.89 -19.63 4.67
C ARG A 19 -0.78 -19.09 3.78
N ILE A 20 -1.06 -18.15 2.88
CA ILE A 20 -0.08 -17.63 1.92
C ILE A 20 1.13 -17.03 2.63
N PRO A 21 0.99 -16.15 3.64
CA PRO A 21 2.14 -15.60 4.34
C PRO A 21 3.05 -16.67 4.95
N PHE A 22 2.49 -17.72 5.53
CA PHE A 22 3.29 -18.83 6.08
C PHE A 22 4.13 -19.52 4.99
N PHE A 23 3.52 -19.88 3.87
CA PHE A 23 4.25 -20.54 2.79
C PHE A 23 5.32 -19.65 2.16
N GLN A 24 5.03 -18.35 1.97
CA GLN A 24 6.00 -17.42 1.39
C GLN A 24 7.14 -17.10 2.36
N LEU A 25 6.83 -16.82 3.63
CA LEU A 25 7.82 -16.36 4.60
C LEU A 25 8.62 -17.51 5.22
N MET A 26 7.98 -18.63 5.51
CA MET A 26 8.61 -19.75 6.24
C MET A 26 9.11 -20.86 5.32
N ARG A 27 8.49 -21.03 4.16
CA ARG A 27 8.85 -22.10 3.23
C ARG A 27 9.50 -21.58 1.94
N GLY A 28 9.59 -20.27 1.76
CA GLY A 28 10.17 -19.65 0.57
C GLY A 28 9.38 -19.95 -0.72
N ILE A 29 8.13 -20.44 -0.60
CA ILE A 29 7.30 -20.80 -1.76
C ILE A 29 6.78 -19.51 -2.36
N GLN A 30 7.27 -19.14 -3.53
CA GLN A 30 6.79 -17.99 -4.28
C GLN A 30 5.60 -18.40 -5.18
N PRO A 31 4.63 -17.50 -5.40
CA PRO A 31 3.55 -17.78 -6.34
C PRO A 31 4.12 -18.06 -7.73
N VAL A 32 3.64 -19.14 -8.34
CA VAL A 32 3.99 -19.48 -9.72
C VAL A 32 3.25 -18.54 -10.65
N GLY A 33 3.96 -17.61 -11.23
CA GLY A 33 3.43 -16.69 -12.24
C GLY A 33 4.55 -15.76 -12.75
N PRO A 34 4.48 -15.30 -13.99
CA PRO A 34 5.52 -14.44 -14.54
C PRO A 34 5.51 -13.08 -13.84
N MET A 35 6.34 -12.95 -12.80
CA MET A 35 6.51 -11.69 -12.04
C MET A 35 6.87 -10.50 -12.94
N TRP A 36 7.59 -10.76 -14.04
CA TRP A 36 7.94 -9.75 -15.03
C TRP A 36 6.73 -9.20 -15.79
N LEU A 37 5.68 -10.02 -16.01
CA LEU A 37 4.45 -9.57 -16.64
C LEU A 37 3.70 -8.58 -15.74
N GLN A 38 3.66 -8.84 -14.43
CA GLN A 38 3.07 -7.94 -13.45
C GLN A 38 3.88 -6.64 -13.29
N GLN A 39 5.19 -6.71 -13.32
CA GLN A 39 6.06 -5.53 -13.22
C GLN A 39 5.97 -4.63 -14.45
N GLY A 40 5.98 -5.20 -15.67
CA GLY A 40 5.85 -4.43 -16.90
C GLY A 40 4.48 -3.78 -17.06
N LEU A 41 3.41 -4.49 -16.73
CA LEU A 41 2.05 -3.95 -16.75
C LEU A 41 1.86 -2.86 -15.70
N ASN A 42 2.43 -3.03 -14.49
CA ASN A 42 2.40 -2.02 -13.45
C ASN A 42 3.10 -0.72 -13.89
N HIS A 43 4.22 -0.83 -14.62
CA HIS A 43 4.94 0.34 -15.12
C HIS A 43 4.10 1.12 -16.15
N HIS A 44 3.49 0.44 -17.13
CA HIS A 44 2.64 1.10 -18.13
C HIS A 44 1.40 1.76 -17.52
N VAL A 45 0.74 1.09 -16.58
CA VAL A 45 -0.43 1.64 -15.89
C VAL A 45 -0.04 2.83 -15.01
N ARG A 46 1.11 2.76 -14.35
CA ARG A 46 1.68 3.89 -13.60
C ARG A 46 1.95 5.09 -14.51
N GLU A 47 2.62 4.88 -15.65
CA GLU A 47 2.92 5.91 -16.63
C GLU A 47 1.64 6.58 -17.16
N GLU A 48 0.61 5.81 -17.50
CA GLU A 48 -0.67 6.35 -17.92
C GLU A 48 -1.40 7.12 -16.82
N MET A 49 -1.35 6.63 -15.58
CA MET A 49 -1.94 7.30 -14.43
C MET A 49 -1.21 8.58 -14.08
N LEU A 50 0.11 8.59 -14.22
CA LEU A 50 0.95 9.77 -14.02
C LEU A 50 0.82 10.78 -15.17
N ALA A 51 0.67 10.32 -16.41
CA ALA A 51 0.37 11.18 -17.57
C ALA A 51 -1.00 11.87 -17.42
N LYS A 52 -1.95 11.24 -16.73
CA LYS A 52 -3.24 11.84 -16.36
C LYS A 52 -3.14 12.80 -15.16
N ARG A 53 -1.93 13.25 -14.79
CA ARG A 53 -1.64 14.25 -13.72
C ARG A 53 -2.51 15.51 -13.77
N ARG A 54 -3.11 15.80 -14.90
CA ARG A 54 -3.99 16.97 -15.11
C ARG A 54 -5.30 16.91 -14.32
N LYS A 55 -5.58 15.83 -13.58
CA LYS A 55 -6.82 15.64 -12.81
C LYS A 55 -6.58 15.37 -11.32
N LEU A 56 -5.69 16.12 -10.69
CA LEU A 56 -5.52 16.10 -9.22
C LEU A 56 -6.81 16.45 -8.47
N SER A 57 -7.75 17.12 -9.15
CA SER A 57 -9.09 17.39 -8.63
C SER A 57 -9.84 16.14 -8.15
N ARG A 58 -9.55 14.94 -8.74
CA ARG A 58 -10.12 13.67 -8.28
C ARG A 58 -9.70 13.27 -6.87
N PHE A 59 -8.57 13.77 -6.39
CA PHE A 59 -8.06 13.57 -5.05
C PHE A 59 -8.43 14.70 -4.09
N GLY A 60 -9.21 15.68 -4.56
CA GLY A 60 -9.51 16.87 -3.79
C GLY A 60 -8.30 17.78 -3.54
N ILE A 61 -7.30 17.72 -4.42
CA ILE A 61 -6.05 18.47 -4.30
C ILE A 61 -6.07 19.63 -5.29
N SER A 62 -5.77 20.84 -4.79
CA SER A 62 -5.54 22.01 -5.64
C SER A 62 -4.19 21.89 -6.36
N PRO A 63 -4.09 22.21 -7.67
CA PRO A 63 -2.89 21.95 -8.47
C PRO A 63 -1.69 22.86 -8.14
N GLN A 64 -1.78 23.77 -7.18
CA GLN A 64 -0.83 24.88 -7.05
C GLN A 64 0.53 24.55 -6.44
N SER A 65 0.65 23.51 -5.59
CA SER A 65 1.96 23.04 -5.12
C SER A 65 1.89 21.61 -4.61
N PHE A 66 2.34 20.66 -5.40
CA PHE A 66 2.51 19.29 -4.93
C PHE A 66 3.81 18.71 -5.50
N ARG A 67 4.35 17.73 -4.76
CA ARG A 67 5.41 16.85 -5.23
C ARG A 67 4.89 15.43 -5.25
N PHE A 68 5.29 14.66 -6.24
CA PHE A 68 4.95 13.25 -6.35
C PHE A 68 6.23 12.42 -6.27
N PHE A 69 6.19 11.38 -5.44
CA PHE A 69 7.28 10.42 -5.30
C PHE A 69 6.75 9.02 -5.58
N GLU A 70 7.58 8.21 -6.23
CA GLU A 70 7.31 6.81 -6.57
C GLU A 70 8.23 5.87 -5.84
N ASP A 71 7.81 4.60 -5.70
CA ASP A 71 8.63 3.51 -5.17
C ASP A 71 9.31 3.84 -3.83
N ILE A 72 8.53 4.42 -2.92
CA ILE A 72 9.02 4.91 -1.63
C ILE A 72 9.30 3.70 -0.72
N LYS A 73 10.57 3.48 -0.42
CA LYS A 73 10.99 2.44 0.53
C LYS A 73 10.71 2.90 1.96
N LEU A 74 9.93 2.11 2.66
CA LEU A 74 9.45 2.41 4.00
C LEU A 74 9.76 1.26 4.95
N TYR A 75 10.16 1.58 6.16
CA TYR A 75 10.32 0.60 7.23
C TYR A 75 10.11 1.25 8.60
N ASN A 76 9.71 0.45 9.58
CA ASN A 76 9.62 0.86 10.97
C ASN A 76 9.71 -0.35 11.88
N ASP A 77 10.76 -0.39 12.72
CA ASP A 77 11.01 -1.51 13.62
C ASP A 77 9.97 -1.59 14.74
N SER A 78 9.46 -0.45 15.23
CA SER A 78 8.43 -0.44 16.28
C SER A 78 7.10 -1.02 15.78
N LEU A 79 6.75 -0.80 14.53
CA LEU A 79 5.60 -1.44 13.87
C LEU A 79 5.95 -2.86 13.40
N GLY A 80 7.24 -3.15 13.21
CA GLY A 80 7.72 -4.38 12.61
C GLY A 80 7.18 -4.57 11.18
N LEU A 81 7.11 -3.49 10.41
CA LEU A 81 6.60 -3.47 9.04
C LEU A 81 7.61 -2.82 8.09
N HIS A 82 7.67 -3.32 6.86
CA HIS A 82 8.44 -2.72 5.79
C HIS A 82 7.79 -2.95 4.43
N GLY A 83 8.13 -2.12 3.45
CA GLY A 83 7.66 -2.30 2.08
C GLY A 83 8.01 -1.15 1.17
N ILE A 84 7.48 -1.21 -0.04
CA ILE A 84 7.62 -0.16 -1.05
C ILE A 84 6.22 0.36 -1.36
N CYS A 85 5.96 1.61 -0.98
CA CYS A 85 4.73 2.30 -1.33
C CYS A 85 4.81 2.70 -2.81
N ASP A 86 3.78 2.39 -3.59
CA ASP A 86 3.77 2.64 -5.04
C ASP A 86 3.95 4.12 -5.37
N GLY A 87 3.38 4.99 -4.56
CA GLY A 87 3.57 6.44 -4.69
C GLY A 87 2.98 7.22 -3.54
N ALA A 88 3.33 8.50 -3.46
CA ALA A 88 2.69 9.45 -2.56
C ALA A 88 2.70 10.86 -3.13
N ILE A 89 1.63 11.60 -2.86
CA ILE A 89 1.50 13.01 -3.17
C ILE A 89 1.79 13.80 -1.91
N PHE A 90 2.71 14.73 -2.00
CA PHE A 90 3.09 15.62 -0.92
C PHE A 90 2.61 17.03 -1.25
N THR A 91 1.77 17.58 -0.41
CA THR A 91 1.32 18.98 -0.45
C THR A 91 1.88 19.73 0.76
N GLU A 92 1.58 21.01 0.88
CA GLU A 92 1.95 21.79 2.08
C GLU A 92 1.26 21.29 3.35
N ASN A 93 0.06 20.69 3.22
CA ASN A 93 -0.80 20.37 4.36
C ASN A 93 -1.00 18.87 4.61
N GLU A 94 -0.74 18.01 3.62
CA GLU A 94 -0.98 16.58 3.74
C GLU A 94 -0.03 15.75 2.87
N VAL A 95 0.17 14.50 3.29
CA VAL A 95 0.79 13.44 2.50
C VAL A 95 -0.27 12.39 2.20
N ILE A 96 -0.40 12.01 0.94
CA ILE A 96 -1.44 11.11 0.46
C ILE A 96 -0.77 9.90 -0.21
N PRO A 97 -0.70 8.73 0.45
CA PRO A 97 -0.19 7.51 -0.15
C PRO A 97 -1.13 6.99 -1.24
N LEU A 98 -0.53 6.43 -2.28
CA LEU A 98 -1.19 5.83 -3.42
C LEU A 98 -0.77 4.36 -3.56
N GLU A 99 -1.73 3.51 -3.87
CA GLU A 99 -1.52 2.10 -4.22
C GLU A 99 -2.14 1.83 -5.58
N PHE A 100 -1.43 1.14 -6.47
CA PHE A 100 -1.88 0.82 -7.83
C PHE A 100 -2.29 -0.64 -7.95
N LYS A 101 -3.44 -0.90 -8.55
CA LYS A 101 -3.95 -2.24 -8.83
C LYS A 101 -4.39 -2.37 -10.29
N LEU A 102 -3.97 -3.43 -10.94
CA LEU A 102 -4.35 -3.72 -12.32
C LEU A 102 -5.80 -4.25 -12.44
N SER A 103 -6.32 -4.82 -11.37
CA SER A 103 -7.67 -5.39 -11.35
C SER A 103 -8.73 -4.35 -11.69
N GLU A 104 -9.66 -4.70 -12.55
CA GLU A 104 -10.85 -3.87 -12.86
C GLU A 104 -11.91 -3.94 -11.74
N VAL A 105 -11.75 -4.87 -10.82
CA VAL A 105 -12.66 -5.03 -9.66
C VAL A 105 -12.27 -4.06 -8.55
N SER A 106 -13.27 -3.49 -7.90
CA SER A 106 -13.07 -2.62 -6.73
C SER A 106 -12.14 -3.26 -5.69
N PRO A 107 -11.16 -2.52 -5.17
CA PRO A 107 -10.14 -3.07 -4.29
C PRO A 107 -10.73 -3.72 -3.03
N PRO A 108 -10.34 -4.96 -2.72
CA PRO A 108 -10.79 -5.65 -1.52
C PRO A 108 -10.15 -5.09 -0.26
N MET A 109 -10.60 -5.54 0.91
CA MET A 109 -10.08 -5.11 2.21
C MET A 109 -8.55 -5.22 2.32
N GLY A 110 -7.95 -6.26 1.74
CA GLY A 110 -6.49 -6.42 1.76
C GLY A 110 -5.72 -5.27 1.11
N ALA A 111 -6.26 -4.66 0.04
CA ALA A 111 -5.64 -3.48 -0.56
C ALA A 111 -5.77 -2.24 0.32
N ARG A 112 -6.88 -2.10 1.04
CA ARG A 112 -7.09 -1.02 2.02
C ARG A 112 -6.14 -1.15 3.21
N LEU A 113 -5.94 -2.36 3.73
CA LEU A 113 -4.98 -2.64 4.80
C LEU A 113 -3.55 -2.36 4.36
N GLN A 114 -3.18 -2.75 3.13
CA GLN A 114 -1.88 -2.46 2.56
C GLN A 114 -1.62 -0.95 2.49
N LEU A 115 -2.58 -0.18 1.95
CA LEU A 115 -2.48 1.27 1.88
C LEU A 115 -2.40 1.92 3.27
N ALA A 116 -3.22 1.46 4.23
CA ALA A 116 -3.19 1.97 5.60
C ALA A 116 -1.85 1.70 6.29
N ALA A 117 -1.24 0.54 6.06
CA ALA A 117 0.08 0.22 6.57
C ALA A 117 1.16 1.16 5.99
N TYR A 118 1.09 1.47 4.68
CA TYR A 118 1.98 2.47 4.09
C TYR A 118 1.74 3.87 4.66
N ALA A 119 0.49 4.26 4.91
CA ALA A 119 0.19 5.52 5.58
C ALA A 119 0.84 5.59 6.97
N MET A 120 0.73 4.52 7.77
CA MET A 120 1.37 4.45 9.11
C MET A 120 2.90 4.54 9.04
N LEU A 121 3.52 3.91 8.06
CA LEU A 121 4.97 3.99 7.84
C LEU A 121 5.41 5.38 7.39
N LEU A 122 4.69 6.00 6.47
CA LEU A 122 4.94 7.37 6.01
C LEU A 122 4.76 8.39 7.15
N GLU A 123 3.74 8.26 7.99
CA GLU A 123 3.56 9.11 9.17
C GLU A 123 4.78 9.09 10.09
N TYR A 124 5.34 7.91 10.29
CA TYR A 124 6.52 7.76 11.12
C TYR A 124 7.75 8.46 10.51
N GLN A 125 7.93 8.32 9.19
CA GLN A 125 9.06 8.90 8.47
C GLN A 125 8.92 10.42 8.35
N GLU A 126 7.77 10.91 7.92
CA GLU A 126 7.53 12.33 7.60
C GLU A 126 7.10 13.16 8.82
N LYS A 127 6.77 12.52 9.95
CA LYS A 127 6.27 13.17 11.17
C LYS A 127 4.98 13.97 10.95
N ILE A 128 4.16 13.55 9.99
CA ILE A 128 2.88 14.16 9.64
C ILE A 128 1.77 13.11 9.72
N LYS A 129 0.61 13.47 10.28
CA LYS A 129 -0.54 12.57 10.36
C LYS A 129 -1.18 12.40 8.98
N ILE A 130 -1.43 11.16 8.58
CA ILE A 130 -2.07 10.80 7.32
C ILE A 130 -3.48 10.25 7.60
N SER A 131 -4.49 10.96 7.14
CA SER A 131 -5.90 10.60 7.39
C SER A 131 -6.55 9.85 6.25
N ARG A 132 -5.96 9.89 5.05
CA ARG A 132 -6.52 9.29 3.84
C ARG A 132 -5.43 8.88 2.86
N GLY A 133 -5.79 8.02 1.93
CA GLY A 133 -4.99 7.66 0.76
C GLY A 133 -5.91 7.14 -0.33
N PHE A 134 -5.35 6.76 -1.48
CA PHE A 134 -6.15 6.26 -2.60
C PHE A 134 -5.60 4.96 -3.14
N VAL A 135 -6.49 4.04 -3.45
CA VAL A 135 -6.20 2.90 -4.31
C VAL A 135 -6.68 3.25 -5.72
N LEU A 136 -5.75 3.28 -6.66
CA LEU A 136 -6.05 3.45 -8.08
C LEU A 136 -6.11 2.06 -8.72
N TYR A 137 -7.18 1.78 -9.45
CA TYR A 137 -7.40 0.45 -10.00
C TYR A 137 -8.02 0.48 -11.39
N GLY A 138 -7.80 -0.61 -12.12
CA GLY A 138 -8.26 -0.77 -13.50
C GLY A 138 -7.50 0.09 -14.51
N GLN A 139 -7.62 -0.29 -15.79
CA GLN A 139 -6.95 0.43 -16.88
C GLN A 139 -7.43 1.88 -17.06
N LYS A 140 -8.68 2.15 -16.69
CA LYS A 140 -9.26 3.50 -16.72
C LYS A 140 -8.83 4.37 -15.56
N GLY A 141 -8.11 3.83 -14.57
CA GLY A 141 -7.62 4.55 -13.40
C GLY A 141 -8.73 4.99 -12.47
N HIS A 142 -9.66 4.08 -12.13
CA HIS A 142 -10.64 4.32 -11.07
C HIS A 142 -9.95 4.62 -9.76
N THR A 143 -10.55 5.43 -8.92
CA THR A 143 -10.01 5.81 -7.61
C THR A 143 -10.95 5.37 -6.50
N LEU A 144 -10.39 4.74 -5.47
CA LEU A 144 -11.06 4.46 -4.21
C LEU A 144 -10.35 5.23 -3.11
N GLU A 145 -11.03 6.19 -2.50
CA GLU A 145 -10.53 6.84 -1.29
C GLU A 145 -10.62 5.87 -0.09
N VAL A 146 -9.55 5.83 0.67
CA VAL A 146 -9.45 5.03 1.89
C VAL A 146 -9.17 5.96 3.06
N ILE A 147 -10.11 6.04 3.97
CA ILE A 147 -9.93 6.78 5.22
C ILE A 147 -9.10 5.93 6.18
N VAL A 148 -7.97 6.48 6.61
CA VAL A 148 -7.03 5.82 7.52
C VAL A 148 -7.38 6.18 8.96
N ASP A 149 -8.50 5.67 9.42
CA ASP A 149 -9.02 5.88 10.77
C ASP A 149 -8.39 4.94 11.82
N ILE A 150 -8.77 5.14 13.07
CA ILE A 150 -8.28 4.32 14.21
C ILE A 150 -8.65 2.84 14.01
N LYS A 151 -9.82 2.53 13.46
CA LYS A 151 -10.28 1.16 13.26
C LYS A 151 -9.43 0.44 12.22
N LEU A 152 -9.20 1.08 11.08
CA LEU A 152 -8.38 0.49 10.01
C LEU A 152 -6.91 0.29 10.45
N ARG A 153 -6.36 1.24 11.24
CA ARG A 153 -5.01 1.10 11.84
C ARG A 153 -4.93 -0.08 12.80
N ALA A 154 -5.92 -0.23 13.68
CA ALA A 154 -5.98 -1.37 14.61
C ALA A 154 -6.08 -2.70 13.85
N GLU A 155 -6.81 -2.72 12.73
CA GLU A 155 -6.93 -3.91 11.88
C GLU A 155 -5.62 -4.28 11.21
N VAL A 156 -4.83 -3.30 10.72
CA VAL A 156 -3.46 -3.52 10.22
C VAL A 156 -2.61 -4.24 11.27
N LEU A 157 -2.59 -3.75 12.50
CA LEU A 157 -1.80 -4.34 13.58
C LEU A 157 -2.30 -5.74 13.97
N THR A 158 -3.61 -5.93 13.98
CA THR A 158 -4.25 -7.23 14.27
C THR A 158 -3.83 -8.28 13.24
N VAL A 159 -3.98 -7.96 11.95
CA VAL A 159 -3.60 -8.87 10.87
C VAL A 159 -2.09 -9.14 10.86
N ALA A 160 -1.25 -8.12 11.07
CA ALA A 160 0.19 -8.31 11.18
C ALA A 160 0.56 -9.28 12.33
N ASN A 161 -0.11 -9.17 13.49
CA ASN A 161 0.11 -10.06 14.62
C ASN A 161 -0.39 -11.48 14.37
N LEU A 162 -1.51 -11.66 13.64
CA LEU A 162 -1.99 -12.98 13.23
C LEU A 162 -0.97 -13.68 12.33
N ILE A 163 -0.41 -12.97 11.35
CA ILE A 163 0.62 -13.50 10.45
C ILE A 163 1.86 -13.90 11.26
N ARG A 164 2.35 -13.04 12.16
CA ARG A 164 3.52 -13.35 13.01
C ARG A 164 3.31 -14.57 13.89
N LYS A 165 2.10 -14.74 14.44
CA LYS A 165 1.75 -15.93 15.24
C LYS A 165 1.75 -17.20 14.38
N ALA A 166 1.27 -17.12 13.15
CA ALA A 166 1.24 -18.26 12.24
C ALA A 166 2.63 -18.65 11.71
N CYS A 167 3.61 -17.73 11.76
CA CYS A 167 4.99 -17.92 11.33
C CYS A 167 5.96 -18.26 12.48
N LYS A 168 5.48 -18.55 13.68
CA LYS A 168 6.25 -19.07 14.81
C LYS A 168 6.13 -20.57 14.89
#